data_05ade68ee34faafe2a034bb74d22824d
#
_entry.id   05ade68ee34faafe2a034bb74d22824d
#
_cell.length_a   1.000
_cell.length_b   1.000
_cell.length_c   1.000
_cell.angle_alpha   90.00
_cell.angle_beta   90.00
_cell.angle_gamma   90.00
#
_symmetry.space_group_name_H-M   'P 1'
#
loop_
_entity.id
_entity.type
_entity.pdbx_description
1 polymer ?
#
loop_
_entity_poly.entity_id
_entity_poly.type
_entity_poly.pdbx_seq_one_letter_code
_entity_poly.pdbx_strand_id
1 'polypeptide(L)'
;ANMSHELRPPLNAVIGFSEVLLERMFGELNDKQAEYLQDIHSSGRHLLSLINDILDLSKVEAGRMELELGAFDLPLALENALTLVRERAGRHGIALDLSVDPRLGEIVADERKVKQILLNLLSNAVKFTPESGRVSVKAMPAEGAVASSVSDTGIGIAPEDQEAIFEEFRQVGDDYTRKREGTGLGLTLTKKFIELHGGRIWVESEVGKGSTFTFTL
;
A
#
# COMPACT_ATOMS: atom_id res chain seq x y z
N ALA A 1 -16.91 16.25 -5.95
CA ALA A 1 -17.64 15.24 -5.14
C ALA A 1 -18.52 14.33 -6.00
N ASN A 2 -19.10 14.78 -7.13
CA ASN A 2 -20.02 13.96 -7.93
C ASN A 2 -19.33 12.90 -8.81
N MET A 3 -18.20 13.22 -9.44
CA MET A 3 -17.55 12.31 -10.41
C MET A 3 -17.18 10.93 -9.84
N SER A 4 -16.77 10.84 -8.57
CA SER A 4 -16.43 9.52 -8.01
C SER A 4 -17.64 8.63 -7.78
N HIS A 5 -18.76 9.21 -7.39
CA HIS A 5 -20.01 8.47 -7.24
C HIS A 5 -20.57 8.01 -8.60
N GLU A 6 -20.26 8.74 -9.65
CA GLU A 6 -20.68 8.40 -11.02
C GLU A 6 -19.74 7.38 -11.70
N LEU A 7 -18.44 7.41 -11.39
CA LEU A 7 -17.47 6.48 -11.97
C LEU A 7 -17.44 5.11 -11.26
N ARG A 8 -17.76 5.05 -9.99
CA ARG A 8 -17.70 3.80 -9.20
C ARG A 8 -18.71 2.73 -9.65
N PRO A 9 -20.00 3.03 -9.91
CA PRO A 9 -20.97 2.00 -10.33
C PRO A 9 -20.60 1.29 -11.64
N PRO A 10 -20.27 1.99 -12.75
CA PRO A 10 -19.89 1.32 -13.99
C PRO A 10 -18.60 0.51 -13.85
N LEU A 11 -17.64 0.99 -13.06
CA LEU A 11 -16.40 0.29 -12.84
C LEU A 11 -16.59 -0.97 -11.99
N ASN A 12 -17.43 -0.90 -10.95
CA ASN A 12 -17.80 -2.08 -10.16
C ASN A 12 -18.53 -3.13 -11.02
N ALA A 13 -19.35 -2.70 -11.99
CA ALA A 13 -19.98 -3.63 -12.93
C ALA A 13 -18.93 -4.34 -13.81
N VAL A 14 -17.94 -3.60 -14.34
CA VAL A 14 -16.85 -4.19 -15.15
C VAL A 14 -16.05 -5.20 -14.31
N ILE A 15 -15.67 -4.84 -13.08
CA ILE A 15 -14.94 -5.72 -12.16
C ILE A 15 -15.80 -6.96 -11.84
N GLY A 16 -17.06 -6.77 -11.41
CA GLY A 16 -17.91 -7.87 -11.01
C GLY A 16 -18.24 -8.85 -12.15
N PHE A 17 -18.54 -8.35 -13.35
CA PHE A 17 -18.80 -9.24 -14.49
C PHE A 17 -17.55 -9.98 -14.93
N SER A 18 -16.37 -9.35 -14.92
CA SER A 18 -15.11 -10.05 -15.23
C SER A 18 -14.79 -11.12 -14.17
N GLU A 19 -15.06 -10.89 -12.90
CA GLU A 19 -14.89 -11.86 -11.82
C GLU A 19 -15.81 -13.07 -11.99
N VAL A 20 -17.11 -12.85 -12.18
CA VAL A 20 -18.12 -13.90 -12.40
C VAL A 20 -17.77 -14.78 -13.61
N LEU A 21 -17.25 -14.18 -14.70
CA LEU A 21 -16.80 -14.94 -15.86
C LEU A 21 -15.53 -15.75 -15.58
N LEU A 22 -14.57 -15.19 -14.83
CA LEU A 22 -13.35 -15.90 -14.40
C LEU A 22 -13.64 -17.08 -13.48
N GLU A 23 -14.68 -16.98 -12.64
CA GLU A 23 -15.18 -18.07 -11.80
C GLU A 23 -15.92 -19.16 -12.61
N ARG A 24 -16.07 -19.00 -13.94
CA ARG A 24 -16.70 -19.94 -14.85
C ARG A 24 -18.16 -20.27 -14.53
N MET A 25 -18.88 -19.35 -13.86
CA MET A 25 -20.27 -19.57 -13.45
C MET A 25 -21.23 -19.78 -14.61
N PHE A 26 -20.87 -19.36 -15.83
CA PHE A 26 -21.71 -19.47 -17.05
C PHE A 26 -21.08 -20.31 -18.17
N GLY A 27 -20.10 -21.12 -17.84
CA GLY A 27 -19.44 -22.03 -18.78
C GLY A 27 -17.91 -21.89 -18.77
N GLU A 28 -17.27 -22.81 -19.51
CA GLU A 28 -15.83 -22.86 -19.60
C GLU A 28 -15.26 -21.72 -20.46
N LEU A 29 -14.10 -21.21 -20.06
CA LEU A 29 -13.34 -20.23 -20.82
C LEU A 29 -12.16 -20.93 -21.51
N ASN A 30 -11.85 -20.53 -22.73
CA ASN A 30 -10.56 -20.87 -23.31
C ASN A 30 -9.45 -19.98 -22.70
N ASP A 31 -8.19 -20.40 -22.88
CA ASP A 31 -7.03 -19.74 -22.27
C ASP A 31 -6.95 -18.24 -22.62
N LYS A 32 -7.26 -17.87 -23.86
CA LYS A 32 -7.25 -16.47 -24.29
C LYS A 32 -8.38 -15.64 -23.66
N GLN A 33 -9.55 -16.23 -23.50
CA GLN A 33 -10.66 -15.56 -22.80
C GLN A 33 -10.33 -15.35 -21.33
N ALA A 34 -9.74 -16.35 -20.67
CA ALA A 34 -9.32 -16.25 -19.28
C ALA A 34 -8.23 -15.16 -19.11
N GLU A 35 -7.22 -15.13 -19.99
CA GLU A 35 -6.16 -14.11 -20.01
C GLU A 35 -6.76 -12.70 -20.13
N TYR A 36 -7.62 -12.46 -21.13
CA TYR A 36 -8.22 -11.15 -21.35
C TYR A 36 -9.15 -10.71 -20.21
N LEU A 37 -9.91 -11.64 -19.64
CA LEU A 37 -10.77 -11.33 -18.48
C LEU A 37 -9.94 -11.01 -17.23
N GLN A 38 -8.82 -11.69 -17.04
CA GLN A 38 -7.88 -11.37 -15.96
C GLN A 38 -7.29 -9.96 -16.12
N ASP A 39 -6.95 -9.58 -17.35
CA ASP A 39 -6.43 -8.24 -17.67
C ASP A 39 -7.51 -7.17 -17.46
N ILE A 40 -8.74 -7.41 -17.86
CA ILE A 40 -9.88 -6.51 -17.66
C ILE A 40 -10.14 -6.35 -16.15
N HIS A 41 -10.20 -7.45 -15.40
CA HIS A 41 -10.44 -7.45 -13.97
C HIS A 41 -9.34 -6.68 -13.21
N SER A 42 -8.07 -6.97 -13.50
CA SER A 42 -6.92 -6.30 -12.85
C SER A 42 -6.87 -4.81 -13.20
N SER A 43 -7.12 -4.44 -14.46
CA SER A 43 -7.17 -3.05 -14.92
C SER A 43 -8.33 -2.28 -14.28
N GLY A 44 -9.49 -2.92 -14.15
CA GLY A 44 -10.66 -2.34 -13.47
C GLY A 44 -10.38 -2.05 -12.00
N ARG A 45 -9.79 -3.00 -11.28
CA ARG A 45 -9.38 -2.81 -9.87
C ARG A 45 -8.33 -1.73 -9.71
N HIS A 46 -7.36 -1.68 -10.62
CA HIS A 46 -6.33 -0.64 -10.61
C HIS A 46 -6.92 0.75 -10.81
N LEU A 47 -7.84 0.92 -11.77
CA LEU A 47 -8.54 2.19 -12.01
C LEU A 47 -9.40 2.62 -10.82
N LEU A 48 -10.06 1.68 -10.14
CA LEU A 48 -10.84 1.97 -8.93
C LEU A 48 -9.93 2.46 -7.79
N SER A 49 -8.76 1.84 -7.62
CA SER A 49 -7.76 2.30 -6.65
C SER A 49 -7.29 3.72 -6.96
N LEU A 50 -6.93 4.01 -8.23
CA LEU A 50 -6.54 5.35 -8.68
C LEU A 50 -7.59 6.42 -8.35
N ILE A 51 -8.85 6.14 -8.67
CA ILE A 51 -9.96 7.07 -8.40
C ILE A 51 -10.08 7.34 -6.90
N ASN A 52 -9.99 6.30 -6.07
CA ASN A 52 -10.08 6.46 -4.62
C ASN A 52 -8.87 7.25 -4.07
N ASP A 53 -7.65 6.99 -4.57
CA ASP A 53 -6.43 7.71 -4.16
C ASP A 53 -6.53 9.20 -4.51
N ILE A 54 -6.98 9.55 -5.73
CA ILE A 54 -7.18 10.95 -6.16
C ILE A 54 -8.22 11.65 -5.28
N LEU A 55 -9.29 10.95 -4.91
CA LEU A 55 -10.33 11.51 -4.06
C LEU A 55 -9.85 11.73 -2.62
N ASP A 56 -9.11 10.78 -2.08
CA ASP A 56 -8.54 10.91 -0.75
C ASP A 56 -7.53 12.07 -0.74
N LEU A 57 -6.68 12.19 -1.76
CA LEU A 57 -5.76 13.31 -1.91
C LEU A 57 -6.51 14.65 -1.98
N SER A 58 -7.52 14.76 -2.84
CA SER A 58 -8.34 15.97 -2.98
C SER A 58 -9.04 16.38 -1.68
N LYS A 59 -9.47 15.42 -0.86
CA LYS A 59 -10.05 15.70 0.47
C LYS A 59 -9.01 16.22 1.45
N VAL A 60 -7.81 15.64 1.45
CA VAL A 60 -6.71 16.07 2.31
C VAL A 60 -6.28 17.49 1.95
N GLU A 61 -6.04 17.77 0.67
CA GLU A 61 -5.63 19.09 0.18
C GLU A 61 -6.68 20.18 0.46
N ALA A 62 -7.96 19.83 0.38
CA ALA A 62 -9.05 20.74 0.71
C ALA A 62 -9.25 20.93 2.24
N GLY A 63 -8.45 20.26 3.09
CA GLY A 63 -8.62 20.27 4.55
C GLY A 63 -9.95 19.67 5.02
N ARG A 64 -10.55 18.79 4.20
CA ARG A 64 -11.87 18.19 4.46
C ARG A 64 -11.80 16.73 4.90
N MET A 65 -10.60 16.19 5.05
CA MET A 65 -10.44 14.85 5.59
C MET A 65 -10.43 14.89 7.11
N GLU A 66 -11.43 14.27 7.69
CA GLU A 66 -11.53 14.05 9.13
C GLU A 66 -11.09 12.63 9.45
N LEU A 67 -10.29 12.47 10.51
CA LEU A 67 -9.90 11.15 11.01
C LEU A 67 -10.99 10.60 11.92
N GLU A 68 -11.32 9.33 11.74
CA GLU A 68 -12.19 8.59 12.65
C GLU A 68 -11.32 7.92 13.73
N LEU A 69 -10.95 8.70 14.75
CA LEU A 69 -10.08 8.22 15.83
C LEU A 69 -10.82 7.21 16.71
N GLY A 70 -10.21 6.06 16.93
CA GLY A 70 -10.70 5.00 17.82
C GLY A 70 -9.56 4.21 18.43
N ALA A 71 -9.80 3.55 19.54
CA ALA A 71 -8.85 2.62 20.14
C ALA A 71 -8.86 1.30 19.35
N PHE A 72 -7.69 0.78 19.00
CA PHE A 72 -7.52 -0.53 18.38
C PHE A 72 -6.16 -1.14 18.74
N ASP A 73 -6.07 -2.45 18.66
CA ASP A 73 -4.84 -3.21 18.92
C ASP A 73 -3.87 -3.09 17.75
N LEU A 74 -2.75 -2.35 17.95
CA LEU A 74 -1.75 -2.14 16.91
C LEU A 74 -0.99 -3.42 16.53
N PRO A 75 -0.50 -4.27 17.47
CA PRO A 75 0.07 -5.57 17.17
C PRO A 75 -0.80 -6.40 16.22
N LEU A 76 -2.08 -6.53 16.52
CA LEU A 76 -3.03 -7.26 15.68
C LEU A 76 -3.21 -6.61 14.28
N ALA A 77 -3.24 -5.29 14.20
CA ALA A 77 -3.33 -4.58 12.93
C ALA A 77 -2.10 -4.82 12.05
N LEU A 78 -0.89 -4.89 12.64
CA LEU A 78 0.36 -5.21 11.94
C LEU A 78 0.37 -6.66 11.43
N GLU A 79 -0.05 -7.63 12.25
CA GLU A 79 -0.18 -9.05 11.85
C GLU A 79 -1.16 -9.21 10.68
N ASN A 80 -2.32 -8.56 10.78
CA ASN A 80 -3.33 -8.59 9.73
C ASN A 80 -2.81 -7.99 8.42
N ALA A 81 -2.07 -6.87 8.47
CA ALA A 81 -1.47 -6.26 7.29
C ALA A 81 -0.45 -7.18 6.61
N LEU A 82 0.41 -7.85 7.39
CA LEU A 82 1.35 -8.85 6.87
C LEU A 82 0.65 -10.05 6.23
N THR A 83 -0.46 -10.49 6.83
CA THR A 83 -1.24 -11.60 6.28
C THR A 83 -1.77 -11.30 4.89
N LEU A 84 -2.19 -10.05 4.62
CA LEU A 84 -2.68 -9.63 3.30
C LEU A 84 -1.63 -9.65 2.20
N VAL A 85 -0.35 -9.51 2.52
CA VAL A 85 0.74 -9.58 1.54
C VAL A 85 1.44 -10.94 1.48
N ARG A 86 1.10 -11.87 2.39
CA ARG A 86 1.76 -13.17 2.55
C ARG A 86 1.73 -14.03 1.30
N GLU A 87 0.60 -14.11 0.63
CA GLU A 87 0.48 -14.92 -0.60
C GLU A 87 1.40 -14.37 -1.70
N ARG A 88 1.39 -13.04 -1.91
CA ARG A 88 2.24 -12.40 -2.90
C ARG A 88 3.73 -12.55 -2.58
N ALA A 89 4.11 -12.36 -1.31
CA ALA A 89 5.47 -12.58 -0.85
C ALA A 89 5.90 -14.04 -1.05
N GLY A 90 5.03 -15.00 -0.72
CA GLY A 90 5.29 -16.43 -0.88
C GLY A 90 5.53 -16.86 -2.33
N ARG A 91 4.82 -16.27 -3.30
CA ARG A 91 5.04 -16.54 -4.74
C ARG A 91 6.45 -16.15 -5.21
N HIS A 92 7.08 -15.19 -4.56
CA HIS A 92 8.45 -14.71 -4.84
C HIS A 92 9.48 -15.23 -3.82
N GLY A 93 9.09 -16.14 -2.92
CA GLY A 93 9.99 -16.67 -1.88
C GLY A 93 10.50 -15.61 -0.90
N ILE A 94 9.78 -14.48 -0.74
CA ILE A 94 10.17 -13.39 0.15
C ILE A 94 9.78 -13.75 1.59
N ALA A 95 10.77 -13.72 2.51
CA ALA A 95 10.54 -13.92 3.92
C ALA A 95 9.88 -12.69 4.56
N LEU A 96 8.86 -12.91 5.39
CA LEU A 96 8.15 -11.88 6.14
C LEU A 96 8.42 -12.06 7.63
N ASP A 97 8.91 -10.99 8.28
CA ASP A 97 9.18 -10.97 9.72
C ASP A 97 8.38 -9.85 10.41
N LEU A 98 7.92 -10.12 11.63
CA LEU A 98 7.26 -9.13 12.49
C LEU A 98 7.96 -9.10 13.86
N SER A 99 8.30 -7.91 14.32
CA SER A 99 8.86 -7.67 15.64
C SER A 99 8.14 -6.49 16.29
N VAL A 100 7.36 -6.77 17.30
CA VAL A 100 6.59 -5.77 18.05
C VAL A 100 7.11 -5.75 19.48
N ASP A 101 7.41 -4.55 20.00
CA ASP A 101 7.79 -4.38 21.41
C ASP A 101 6.61 -4.83 22.31
N PRO A 102 6.85 -5.70 23.31
CA PRO A 102 5.77 -6.23 24.17
C PRO A 102 5.01 -5.16 24.96
N ARG A 103 5.52 -3.94 25.06
CA ARG A 103 4.86 -2.83 25.74
C ARG A 103 3.80 -2.15 24.87
N LEU A 104 3.77 -2.44 23.57
CA LEU A 104 2.75 -1.92 22.67
C LEU A 104 1.47 -2.76 22.78
N GLY A 105 0.35 -2.07 22.67
CA GLY A 105 -0.99 -2.65 22.71
C GLY A 105 -1.96 -1.74 21.93
N GLU A 106 -3.02 -1.32 22.61
CA GLU A 106 -3.98 -0.39 22.02
C GLU A 106 -3.39 0.99 21.80
N ILE A 107 -3.69 1.58 20.65
CA ILE A 107 -3.42 2.98 20.31
C ILE A 107 -4.72 3.67 19.88
N VAL A 108 -4.74 5.00 19.95
CA VAL A 108 -5.86 5.82 19.47
C VAL A 108 -5.46 6.47 18.15
N ALA A 109 -6.01 5.97 17.04
CA ALA A 109 -5.77 6.50 15.70
C ALA A 109 -6.95 6.11 14.78
N ASP A 110 -6.92 6.53 13.52
CA ASP A 110 -7.85 6.03 12.51
C ASP A 110 -7.34 4.66 11.98
N GLU A 111 -7.92 3.57 12.49
CA GLU A 111 -7.52 2.20 12.14
C GLU A 111 -7.54 1.94 10.64
N ARG A 112 -8.51 2.49 9.90
CA ARG A 112 -8.61 2.30 8.44
C ARG A 112 -7.46 2.98 7.72
N LYS A 113 -7.10 4.20 8.14
CA LYS A 113 -5.97 4.93 7.56
C LYS A 113 -4.64 4.29 7.93
N VAL A 114 -4.49 3.83 9.18
CA VAL A 114 -3.28 3.06 9.59
C VAL A 114 -3.13 1.78 8.78
N LYS A 115 -4.21 1.02 8.55
CA LYS A 115 -4.19 -0.16 7.66
C LYS A 115 -3.81 0.21 6.23
N GLN A 116 -4.30 1.34 5.70
CA GLN A 116 -3.97 1.82 4.35
C GLN A 116 -2.47 2.20 4.24
N ILE A 117 -1.93 2.89 5.26
CA ILE A 117 -0.48 3.19 5.38
C ILE A 117 0.34 1.89 5.32
N LEU A 118 0.02 0.94 6.19
CA LEU A 118 0.74 -0.35 6.28
C LEU A 118 0.69 -1.13 4.97
N LEU A 119 -0.49 -1.26 4.37
CA LEU A 119 -0.65 -1.99 3.11
C LEU A 119 0.12 -1.35 1.97
N ASN A 120 0.15 -0.02 1.90
CA ASN A 120 0.92 0.68 0.88
C ASN A 120 2.44 0.44 1.05
N LEU A 121 2.96 0.59 2.26
CA LEU A 121 4.38 0.36 2.54
C LEU A 121 4.76 -1.11 2.31
N LEU A 122 3.96 -2.07 2.79
CA LEU A 122 4.19 -3.51 2.61
C LEU A 122 4.08 -3.95 1.15
N SER A 123 3.09 -3.42 0.41
CA SER A 123 2.94 -3.72 -1.01
C SER A 123 4.14 -3.23 -1.82
N ASN A 124 4.66 -2.04 -1.51
CA ASN A 124 5.88 -1.52 -2.11
C ASN A 124 7.09 -2.37 -1.73
N ALA A 125 7.26 -2.71 -0.46
CA ALA A 125 8.35 -3.58 0.00
C ALA A 125 8.38 -4.92 -0.75
N VAL A 126 7.24 -5.62 -0.83
CA VAL A 126 7.15 -6.90 -1.57
C VAL A 126 7.37 -6.73 -3.07
N LYS A 127 6.90 -5.62 -3.65
CA LYS A 127 7.05 -5.33 -5.09
C LYS A 127 8.51 -5.11 -5.49
N PHE A 128 9.27 -4.38 -4.67
CA PHE A 128 10.63 -3.98 -5.00
C PHE A 128 11.72 -4.89 -4.42
N THR A 129 11.33 -5.90 -3.63
CA THR A 129 12.23 -6.93 -3.13
C THR A 129 12.38 -8.04 -4.17
N PRO A 130 13.62 -8.42 -4.55
CA PRO A 130 13.85 -9.55 -5.45
C PRO A 130 13.45 -10.88 -4.80
N GLU A 131 13.38 -11.94 -5.61
CA GLU A 131 13.13 -13.29 -5.13
C GLU A 131 14.09 -13.70 -4.02
N SER A 132 13.57 -14.44 -3.05
CA SER A 132 14.31 -14.89 -1.85
C SER A 132 14.81 -13.76 -0.94
N GLY A 133 14.32 -12.53 -1.14
CA GLY A 133 14.61 -11.41 -0.25
C GLY A 133 13.81 -11.46 1.05
N ARG A 134 13.84 -10.37 1.79
CA ARG A 134 13.19 -10.26 3.11
C ARG A 134 12.46 -8.93 3.25
N VAL A 135 11.30 -8.97 3.88
CA VAL A 135 10.55 -7.79 4.35
C VAL A 135 10.30 -7.96 5.84
N SER A 136 10.61 -6.95 6.62
CA SER A 136 10.40 -6.97 8.08
C SER A 136 9.62 -5.75 8.53
N VAL A 137 8.71 -5.97 9.47
CA VAL A 137 7.96 -4.91 10.16
C VAL A 137 8.42 -4.86 11.60
N LYS A 138 8.71 -3.65 12.09
CA LYS A 138 9.02 -3.43 13.50
C LYS A 138 8.14 -2.33 14.06
N ALA A 139 7.72 -2.49 15.30
CA ALA A 139 7.02 -1.43 16.03
C ALA A 139 7.59 -1.32 17.46
N MET A 140 7.81 -0.10 17.92
CA MET A 140 8.34 0.19 19.25
C MET A 140 7.79 1.51 19.80
N PRO A 141 7.73 1.66 21.13
CA PRO A 141 7.41 2.94 21.74
C PRO A 141 8.47 3.99 21.38
N ALA A 142 8.02 5.21 21.11
CA ALA A 142 8.83 6.42 20.97
C ALA A 142 8.33 7.48 21.96
N GLU A 143 9.08 8.58 22.14
CA GLU A 143 8.66 9.65 23.06
C GLU A 143 7.27 10.21 22.67
N GLY A 144 6.24 9.83 23.45
CA GLY A 144 4.86 10.27 23.24
C GLY A 144 4.18 9.73 21.99
N ALA A 145 4.76 8.72 21.33
CA ALA A 145 4.30 8.16 20.06
C ALA A 145 4.61 6.67 19.95
N VAL A 146 4.17 6.05 18.86
CA VAL A 146 4.62 4.74 18.42
C VAL A 146 5.38 4.88 17.11
N ALA A 147 6.59 4.36 17.06
CA ALA A 147 7.37 4.27 15.83
C ALA A 147 7.15 2.90 15.19
N SER A 148 6.76 2.88 13.92
CA SER A 148 6.63 1.66 13.11
C SER A 148 7.52 1.77 11.88
N SER A 149 8.19 0.68 11.51
CA SER A 149 9.04 0.63 10.32
C SER A 149 8.76 -0.59 9.47
N VAL A 150 8.83 -0.41 8.16
CA VAL A 150 8.81 -1.46 7.14
C VAL A 150 10.16 -1.43 6.43
N SER A 151 10.92 -2.51 6.55
CA SER A 151 12.24 -2.66 5.92
C SER A 151 12.20 -3.76 4.88
N ASP A 152 12.86 -3.53 3.76
CA ASP A 152 13.02 -4.50 2.68
C ASP A 152 14.50 -4.65 2.29
N THR A 153 14.83 -5.79 1.67
CA THR A 153 16.15 -6.04 1.06
C THR A 153 16.08 -5.88 -0.46
N GLY A 154 15.35 -4.85 -0.89
CA GLY A 154 15.07 -4.58 -2.29
C GLY A 154 16.15 -3.81 -3.02
N ILE A 155 15.76 -3.22 -4.13
CA ILE A 155 16.65 -2.46 -5.01
C ILE A 155 17.22 -1.19 -4.37
N GLY A 156 16.60 -0.71 -3.29
CA GLY A 156 16.95 0.57 -2.68
C GLY A 156 16.53 1.78 -3.52
N ILE A 157 16.78 2.97 -2.96
CA ILE A 157 16.39 4.27 -3.52
C ILE A 157 17.63 5.17 -3.51
N ALA A 158 17.92 5.79 -4.64
CA ALA A 158 19.04 6.73 -4.76
C ALA A 158 18.82 7.96 -3.83
N PRO A 159 19.88 8.52 -3.23
CA PRO A 159 19.74 9.63 -2.29
C PRO A 159 18.96 10.82 -2.84
N GLU A 160 19.16 11.16 -4.11
CA GLU A 160 18.46 12.23 -4.82
C GLU A 160 16.95 12.03 -4.98
N ASP A 161 16.49 10.78 -4.89
CA ASP A 161 15.08 10.41 -5.04
C ASP A 161 14.35 10.23 -3.70
N GLN A 162 15.06 10.11 -2.57
CA GLN A 162 14.47 9.77 -1.27
C GLN A 162 13.46 10.81 -0.75
N GLU A 163 13.62 12.08 -1.10
CA GLU A 163 12.61 13.10 -0.80
C GLU A 163 11.49 13.11 -1.83
N ALA A 164 11.86 12.94 -3.11
CA ALA A 164 10.93 13.03 -4.23
C ALA A 164 9.92 11.88 -4.31
N ILE A 165 10.20 10.71 -3.71
CA ILE A 165 9.25 9.58 -3.69
C ILE A 165 7.94 9.88 -2.96
N PHE A 166 7.88 10.91 -2.13
CA PHE A 166 6.67 11.37 -1.44
C PHE A 166 5.88 12.43 -2.22
N GLU A 167 6.40 12.88 -3.36
CA GLU A 167 5.72 13.82 -4.25
C GLU A 167 4.63 13.11 -5.07
N GLU A 168 3.61 13.87 -5.47
CA GLU A 168 2.48 13.34 -6.24
C GLU A 168 2.93 12.86 -7.63
N PHE A 169 2.41 11.70 -8.04
CA PHE A 169 2.67 11.08 -9.34
C PHE A 169 4.15 10.77 -9.62
N ARG A 170 5.01 10.87 -8.60
CA ARG A 170 6.42 10.56 -8.73
C ARG A 170 6.65 9.04 -8.75
N GLN A 171 7.35 8.60 -9.76
CA GLN A 171 7.82 7.21 -9.89
C GLN A 171 9.31 7.24 -10.18
N VAL A 172 10.07 6.46 -9.43
CA VAL A 172 11.52 6.37 -9.53
C VAL A 172 11.90 5.05 -10.21
N GLY A 173 12.85 5.08 -11.13
CA GLY A 173 13.42 3.93 -11.83
C GLY A 173 13.35 4.04 -13.35
N ASP A 174 14.40 3.55 -14.03
CA ASP A 174 14.56 3.63 -15.51
C ASP A 174 13.87 2.48 -16.26
N ASP A 175 13.35 1.48 -15.58
CA ASP A 175 12.82 0.27 -16.22
C ASP A 175 11.37 0.49 -16.66
N TYR A 176 11.15 0.59 -17.97
CA TYR A 176 9.86 0.83 -18.61
C TYR A 176 8.76 -0.18 -18.21
N THR A 177 9.17 -1.38 -17.80
CA THR A 177 8.27 -2.44 -17.33
C THR A 177 7.82 -2.25 -15.89
N ARG A 178 8.67 -1.66 -15.03
CA ARG A 178 8.33 -1.34 -13.62
C ARG A 178 7.51 -0.07 -13.47
N LYS A 179 7.60 0.87 -14.42
CA LYS A 179 6.79 2.11 -14.47
C LYS A 179 5.28 1.87 -14.65
N ARG A 180 4.86 0.68 -15.11
CA ARG A 180 3.43 0.37 -15.34
C ARG A 180 2.67 -0.05 -14.08
N GLU A 181 3.35 -0.38 -12.99
CA GLU A 181 2.71 -0.84 -11.77
C GLU A 181 2.76 0.20 -10.66
N GLY A 182 1.77 1.05 -10.57
CA GLY A 182 1.59 1.96 -9.44
C GLY A 182 1.03 3.30 -9.87
N THR A 183 0.37 3.97 -8.94
CA THR A 183 -0.29 5.25 -9.17
C THR A 183 0.65 6.45 -9.00
N GLY A 184 1.75 6.25 -8.26
CA GLY A 184 2.61 7.33 -7.78
C GLY A 184 1.95 8.19 -6.67
N LEU A 185 0.77 7.77 -6.18
CA LEU A 185 0.03 8.48 -5.13
C LEU A 185 0.12 7.80 -3.76
N GLY A 186 0.50 6.53 -3.72
CA GLY A 186 0.48 5.75 -2.49
C GLY A 186 1.36 6.35 -1.39
N LEU A 187 2.63 6.66 -1.66
CA LEU A 187 3.53 7.25 -0.66
C LEU A 187 3.15 8.68 -0.29
N THR A 188 2.64 9.46 -1.23
CA THR A 188 2.09 10.80 -0.96
C THR A 188 0.92 10.73 0.03
N LEU A 189 -0.05 9.84 -0.23
CA LEU A 189 -1.18 9.63 0.68
C LEU A 189 -0.74 9.08 2.03
N THR A 190 0.22 8.15 2.04
CA THR A 190 0.81 7.63 3.28
C THR A 190 1.37 8.76 4.13
N LYS A 191 2.17 9.65 3.55
CA LYS A 191 2.72 10.83 4.23
C LYS A 191 1.60 11.73 4.76
N LYS A 192 0.61 12.06 3.92
CA LYS A 192 -0.54 12.91 4.31
C LYS A 192 -1.33 12.31 5.46
N PHE A 193 -1.63 11.00 5.45
CA PHE A 193 -2.35 10.36 6.54
C PHE A 193 -1.56 10.36 7.85
N ILE A 194 -0.25 10.15 7.80
CA ILE A 194 0.62 10.21 8.97
C ILE A 194 0.66 11.65 9.52
N GLU A 195 0.81 12.65 8.67
CA GLU A 195 0.79 14.06 9.04
C GLU A 195 -0.56 14.47 9.68
N LEU A 196 -1.69 13.96 9.18
CA LEU A 196 -3.01 14.18 9.80
C LEU A 196 -3.11 13.60 11.22
N HIS A 197 -2.39 12.51 11.51
CA HIS A 197 -2.28 11.96 12.87
C HIS A 197 -1.27 12.70 13.75
N GLY A 198 -0.61 13.76 13.24
CA GLY A 198 0.43 14.51 13.97
C GLY A 198 1.81 13.82 13.94
N GLY A 199 1.96 12.74 13.16
CA GLY A 199 3.19 12.00 13.03
C GLY A 199 4.08 12.47 11.88
N ARG A 200 5.14 11.72 11.63
CA ARG A 200 6.08 11.95 10.52
C ARG A 200 6.50 10.63 9.90
N ILE A 201 6.91 10.67 8.61
CA ILE A 201 7.50 9.55 7.89
C ILE A 201 8.85 9.96 7.29
N TRP A 202 9.78 9.03 7.27
CA TRP A 202 11.07 9.19 6.56
C TRP A 202 11.51 7.83 5.99
N VAL A 203 12.52 7.88 5.13
CA VAL A 203 13.14 6.70 4.52
C VAL A 203 14.64 6.74 4.74
N GLU A 204 15.20 5.58 5.01
CA GLU A 204 16.63 5.29 5.00
C GLU A 204 16.86 4.20 3.96
N SER A 205 17.65 4.49 2.93
CA SER A 205 17.80 3.57 1.80
C SER A 205 19.19 3.68 1.17
N GLU A 206 19.67 2.56 0.66
CA GLU A 206 20.88 2.48 -0.13
C GLU A 206 20.65 1.58 -1.34
N VAL A 207 21.05 2.05 -2.53
CA VAL A 207 20.89 1.30 -3.78
C VAL A 207 21.54 -0.07 -3.67
N GLY A 208 20.79 -1.12 -3.97
CA GLY A 208 21.22 -2.51 -3.90
C GLY A 208 21.19 -3.14 -2.50
N LYS A 209 20.82 -2.40 -1.44
CA LYS A 209 20.71 -2.94 -0.07
C LYS A 209 19.29 -2.95 0.49
N GLY A 210 18.40 -2.18 -0.13
CA GLY A 210 17.01 -2.08 0.26
C GLY A 210 16.66 -0.75 0.93
N SER A 211 15.45 -0.69 1.49
CA SER A 211 14.90 0.53 2.08
C SER A 211 14.24 0.24 3.43
N THR A 212 14.24 1.23 4.29
CA THR A 212 13.50 1.24 5.55
C THR A 212 12.65 2.50 5.62
N PHE A 213 11.35 2.33 5.56
CA PHE A 213 10.39 3.39 5.79
C PHE A 213 9.98 3.36 7.25
N THR A 214 10.20 4.45 7.96
CA THR A 214 9.82 4.60 9.38
C THR A 214 8.80 5.73 9.52
N PHE A 215 7.75 5.48 10.29
CA PHE A 215 6.76 6.50 10.62
C PHE A 215 6.39 6.48 12.10
N THR A 216 5.87 7.61 12.59
CA THR A 216 5.35 7.76 13.95
C THR A 216 3.86 8.08 13.91
N LEU A 217 3.13 7.62 14.92
CA LEU A 217 1.73 7.94 15.19
C LEU A 217 1.56 8.32 16.65
#